data_34ededa0c583248e67728ad93de95f07
#
_entry.id   34ededa0c583248e67728ad93de95f07
#
_cell.length_a   1.000
_cell.length_b   1.000
_cell.length_c   1.000
_cell.angle_alpha   90.00
_cell.angle_beta   90.00
_cell.angle_gamma   90.00
#
_symmetry.space_group_name_H-M   'P 1'
#
loop_
_entity.id
_entity.type
_entity.pdbx_description
1 polymer ?
#
loop_
_entity_poly.entity_id
_entity_poly.type
_entity_poly.pdbx_seq_one_letter_code
_entity_poly.pdbx_strand_id
1 'polypeptide(L)'
;MKAGSGMTSGRKKDEKMRRKAFGKIMVPVLALFLLSLLIFRERAGIDYDHTGDGNNGWNTASYTDAVSQTPSCLILSSSEAVSTQYTDMMQKVLSGMKIAYDICDVEQGFDADILDRYDTVVVTFQEWSVLGDEIFPLFSWVESGGCLLDALTPSVDGYFQAVSMKFGIEMIGSSYPAVYGIRFFNDCMLGASQDDVFWYDRTKEEGIVSSIQTNLKSDCSIYAESEDGKTSLVWTRDYGSGRLAMVNEVITEKYQRGVLCLAYSLLEDVMVYPVINASAFYLDDFPSPVPEGNAEYIKRDYGMDVASFYANIWWPQMMEWEKKYGIRHTGMIIENYSDEVQAPFEQNIDVSRFLTYGNMLLNNGGELGFHGYNHMPLCLDGVDENKQYGAYRLWTSEADMEASVRELERFSKKLFPENKFQVYVPPSNILSESGRKALLHADPDIKVIASTYLRDADGIAYEQEFQVEDDGIISTPRITSGCILDDYQMMTALSELNFQFVQSHFTHPDDTMDADRGADKGWKYMSSRLEEYLDWIYTSAPDIRNVTGSGMGEAVEQYDRLTIQRETTDEGIKLHLGSFSGEASFLVRVNNGNVTKVDGGTLELVSGNIYLLTADDADVMIYLGETT
;
A
#
# COMPACT_ATOMS: atom_id res chain seq x y z
N MET A 1 -35.42 98.97 9.03
CA MET A 1 -35.91 97.62 9.21
C MET A 1 -35.71 96.80 7.92
N LYS A 2 -34.72 95.99 7.88
CA LYS A 2 -34.58 94.77 7.07
C LYS A 2 -33.17 94.24 7.34
N ALA A 3 -33.03 93.39 8.36
CA ALA A 3 -31.87 92.54 8.53
C ALA A 3 -32.42 91.21 9.04
N GLY A 4 -32.30 90.15 8.25
CA GLY A 4 -32.76 88.85 8.71
C GLY A 4 -33.01 87.75 7.66
N SER A 5 -32.30 87.74 6.51
CA SER A 5 -32.53 86.68 5.55
C SER A 5 -31.26 86.03 4.97
N GLY A 6 -30.07 86.41 5.45
CA GLY A 6 -28.80 85.90 4.87
C GLY A 6 -28.21 84.63 5.60
N MET A 7 -28.60 84.39 6.84
CA MET A 7 -27.95 83.33 7.71
C MET A 7 -28.47 81.88 7.55
N THR A 8 -29.65 81.73 6.97
CA THR A 8 -30.26 80.37 6.83
C THR A 8 -29.85 79.63 5.56
N SER A 9 -29.42 80.36 4.51
CA SER A 9 -29.01 79.74 3.22
C SER A 9 -27.61 79.11 3.29
N GLY A 10 -26.66 79.75 4.00
CA GLY A 10 -25.30 79.24 4.17
C GLY A 10 -25.25 77.95 4.96
N ARG A 11 -26.00 77.93 6.05
CA ARG A 11 -26.06 76.69 6.94
C ARG A 11 -26.65 75.48 6.22
N LYS A 12 -27.67 75.67 5.38
CA LYS A 12 -28.27 74.56 4.60
C LYS A 12 -27.33 74.07 3.47
N LYS A 13 -26.49 74.96 2.91
CA LYS A 13 -25.53 74.59 1.89
C LYS A 13 -24.34 73.84 2.45
N ASP A 14 -23.87 74.18 3.64
CA ASP A 14 -22.81 73.52 4.38
C ASP A 14 -23.28 72.12 4.91
N GLU A 15 -24.50 72.04 5.36
CA GLU A 15 -25.07 70.75 5.82
C GLU A 15 -25.26 69.78 4.63
N LYS A 16 -25.65 70.28 3.44
CA LYS A 16 -25.78 69.51 2.24
C LYS A 16 -24.41 69.05 1.67
N MET A 17 -23.38 69.89 1.82
CA MET A 17 -21.99 69.53 1.45
C MET A 17 -21.41 68.49 2.42
N ARG A 18 -21.63 68.66 3.73
CA ARG A 18 -21.23 67.68 4.76
C ARG A 18 -21.91 66.33 4.57
N ARG A 19 -23.21 66.29 4.25
CA ARG A 19 -23.94 65.03 3.95
C ARG A 19 -23.44 64.38 2.66
N LYS A 20 -23.09 65.19 1.60
CA LYS A 20 -22.48 64.63 0.38
C LYS A 20 -21.05 64.13 0.59
N ALA A 21 -20.24 64.79 1.40
CA ALA A 21 -18.90 64.37 1.77
C ALA A 21 -18.95 63.13 2.66
N PHE A 22 -19.87 63.09 3.62
CA PHE A 22 -20.10 61.91 4.49
C PHE A 22 -20.55 60.68 3.67
N GLY A 23 -21.48 60.89 2.70
CA GLY A 23 -21.91 59.80 1.82
C GLY A 23 -20.79 59.28 0.93
N LYS A 24 -19.88 60.13 0.46
CA LYS A 24 -18.71 59.74 -0.36
C LYS A 24 -17.67 58.94 0.43
N ILE A 25 -17.60 59.09 1.73
CA ILE A 25 -16.70 58.34 2.61
C ILE A 25 -17.41 57.10 3.15
N MET A 26 -18.68 57.22 3.55
CA MET A 26 -19.43 56.10 4.14
C MET A 26 -19.75 55.00 3.14
N VAL A 27 -19.98 55.30 1.86
CA VAL A 27 -20.27 54.28 0.85
C VAL A 27 -19.08 53.34 0.63
N PRO A 28 -17.82 53.82 0.42
CA PRO A 28 -16.67 52.92 0.34
C PRO A 28 -16.37 52.18 1.65
N VAL A 29 -16.56 52.84 2.81
CA VAL A 29 -16.38 52.16 4.12
C VAL A 29 -17.41 51.05 4.31
N LEU A 30 -18.66 51.26 3.94
CA LEU A 30 -19.71 50.25 3.99
C LEU A 30 -19.44 49.12 2.99
N ALA A 31 -18.94 49.47 1.79
CA ALA A 31 -18.54 48.46 0.79
C ALA A 31 -17.35 47.61 1.26
N LEU A 32 -16.34 48.24 1.86
CA LEU A 32 -15.22 47.50 2.50
C LEU A 32 -15.65 46.64 3.65
N PHE A 33 -16.60 47.12 4.48
CA PHE A 33 -17.17 46.35 5.60
C PHE A 33 -17.98 45.14 5.08
N LEU A 34 -18.80 45.34 4.05
CA LEU A 34 -19.54 44.24 3.41
C LEU A 34 -18.60 43.26 2.71
N LEU A 35 -17.53 43.75 2.07
CA LEU A 35 -16.50 42.89 1.48
C LEU A 35 -15.74 42.09 2.58
N SER A 36 -15.42 42.75 3.69
CA SER A 36 -14.83 42.07 4.87
C SER A 36 -15.76 41.04 5.46
N LEU A 37 -17.08 41.32 5.55
CA LEU A 37 -18.08 40.36 5.99
C LEU A 37 -18.23 39.17 5.01
N LEU A 38 -18.15 39.42 3.70
CA LEU A 38 -18.13 38.36 2.69
C LEU A 38 -16.86 37.51 2.80
N ILE A 39 -15.69 38.16 2.92
CA ILE A 39 -14.42 37.44 3.15
C ILE A 39 -14.44 36.68 4.48
N PHE A 40 -15.04 37.26 5.53
CA PHE A 40 -15.18 36.60 6.83
C PHE A 40 -16.19 35.44 6.77
N ARG A 41 -17.26 35.58 6.00
CA ARG A 41 -18.23 34.51 5.73
C ARG A 41 -17.59 33.41 4.89
N GLU A 42 -16.74 33.74 3.93
CA GLU A 42 -15.95 32.76 3.17
C GLU A 42 -14.85 32.09 4.01
N ARG A 43 -14.32 32.75 5.05
CA ARG A 43 -13.34 32.17 5.98
C ARG A 43 -13.96 31.46 7.20
N ALA A 44 -15.13 31.91 7.69
CA ALA A 44 -15.74 31.42 8.94
C ALA A 44 -16.82 30.37 8.72
N GLY A 45 -16.58 29.42 7.84
CA GLY A 45 -17.54 28.34 7.63
C GLY A 45 -18.54 28.75 6.60
N ILE A 46 -18.12 28.69 5.47
CA ILE A 46 -18.93 28.28 4.38
C ILE A 46 -19.53 26.95 4.86
N ASP A 47 -20.85 26.88 4.95
CA ASP A 47 -21.57 25.64 4.77
C ASP A 47 -21.13 25.15 3.39
N TYR A 48 -20.06 24.39 3.34
CA TYR A 48 -19.77 23.55 2.20
C TYR A 48 -20.91 22.53 2.19
N ASP A 49 -21.80 22.71 1.26
CA ASP A 49 -22.75 21.68 0.91
C ASP A 49 -21.91 20.45 0.62
N HIS A 50 -21.90 19.49 1.52
CA HIS A 50 -21.20 18.22 1.35
C HIS A 50 -21.90 17.44 0.24
N THR A 51 -21.68 17.85 -1.01
CA THR A 51 -22.18 17.18 -2.20
C THR A 51 -21.31 15.99 -2.60
N GLY A 52 -20.21 15.73 -1.89
CA GLY A 52 -19.58 14.44 -1.90
C GLY A 52 -20.47 13.49 -1.11
N ASP A 53 -20.67 12.29 -1.61
CA ASP A 53 -21.28 11.20 -0.87
C ASP A 53 -20.48 10.99 0.43
N GLY A 54 -20.75 11.81 1.43
CA GLY A 54 -20.16 11.75 2.77
C GLY A 54 -20.64 10.54 3.57
N ASN A 55 -20.84 9.45 2.87
CA ASN A 55 -21.11 8.14 3.41
C ASN A 55 -19.78 7.38 3.61
N ASN A 56 -18.84 8.01 4.34
CA ASN A 56 -17.70 7.32 4.93
C ASN A 56 -18.17 6.45 6.10
N GLY A 57 -19.19 5.66 5.87
CA GLY A 57 -19.66 4.69 6.83
C GLY A 57 -19.26 3.33 6.32
N TRP A 58 -18.55 2.58 7.15
CA TRP A 58 -18.30 1.18 6.96
C TRP A 58 -19.57 0.50 6.43
N ASN A 59 -19.56 0.04 5.19
CA ASN A 59 -20.63 -0.75 4.65
C ASN A 59 -20.52 -2.14 5.28
N THR A 60 -21.42 -2.48 6.17
CA THR A 60 -21.61 -3.87 6.58
C THR A 60 -22.15 -4.65 5.39
N ALA A 61 -21.22 -5.13 4.56
CA ALA A 61 -21.56 -5.99 3.44
C ALA A 61 -22.18 -7.30 3.98
N SER A 62 -23.19 -7.80 3.32
CA SER A 62 -23.67 -9.15 3.56
C SER A 62 -22.84 -10.11 2.72
N TYR A 63 -22.12 -11.00 3.39
CA TYR A 63 -21.29 -12.01 2.73
C TYR A 63 -22.10 -13.28 2.44
N THR A 64 -21.82 -13.96 1.33
CA THR A 64 -22.27 -15.33 1.07
C THR A 64 -21.60 -16.31 2.03
N ASP A 65 -22.05 -17.56 2.07
CA ASP A 65 -21.39 -18.61 2.84
C ASP A 65 -19.98 -18.87 2.28
N ALA A 66 -19.04 -19.24 3.16
CA ALA A 66 -17.71 -19.66 2.75
C ALA A 66 -17.73 -20.98 1.98
N VAL A 67 -16.86 -21.11 0.97
CA VAL A 67 -16.66 -22.35 0.23
C VAL A 67 -15.41 -23.06 0.71
N SER A 68 -15.44 -24.41 0.69
CA SER A 68 -14.26 -25.20 1.01
C SER A 68 -13.30 -25.24 -0.18
N GLN A 69 -12.01 -25.16 0.12
CA GLN A 69 -10.94 -25.32 -0.86
C GLN A 69 -10.30 -26.70 -0.72
N THR A 70 -9.99 -27.33 -1.85
CA THR A 70 -9.18 -28.54 -1.88
C THR A 70 -7.73 -28.13 -2.17
N PRO A 71 -6.73 -28.63 -1.41
CA PRO A 71 -5.34 -28.36 -1.73
C PRO A 71 -4.98 -28.80 -3.15
N SER A 72 -4.48 -27.85 -3.96
CA SER A 72 -3.97 -28.07 -5.32
C SER A 72 -2.46 -27.94 -5.40
N CYS A 73 -1.82 -27.44 -4.35
CA CYS A 73 -0.38 -27.25 -4.25
C CYS A 73 0.20 -28.08 -3.10
N LEU A 74 1.38 -28.68 -3.32
CA LEU A 74 2.17 -29.34 -2.28
C LEU A 74 3.49 -28.59 -2.09
N ILE A 75 3.75 -28.09 -0.90
CA ILE A 75 5.06 -27.55 -0.51
C ILE A 75 5.93 -28.68 0.02
N LEU A 76 7.07 -28.93 -0.62
CA LEU A 76 8.10 -29.83 -0.12
C LEU A 76 9.10 -29.02 0.70
N SER A 77 9.20 -29.32 1.98
CA SER A 77 10.08 -28.65 2.96
C SER A 77 11.10 -29.62 3.55
N SER A 78 12.18 -29.08 4.14
CA SER A 78 13.17 -29.83 4.89
C SER A 78 13.51 -29.17 6.22
N SER A 79 14.38 -29.77 7.02
CA SER A 79 14.86 -29.19 8.29
C SER A 79 15.92 -28.09 8.14
N GLU A 80 16.31 -27.77 6.91
CA GLU A 80 17.22 -26.64 6.66
C GLU A 80 16.62 -25.32 7.15
N ALA A 81 17.43 -24.46 7.78
CA ALA A 81 16.97 -23.16 8.27
C ALA A 81 16.38 -22.29 7.14
N VAL A 82 17.01 -22.32 5.95
CA VAL A 82 16.52 -21.61 4.77
C VAL A 82 15.20 -22.20 4.29
N SER A 83 15.03 -23.53 4.34
CA SER A 83 13.77 -24.18 3.96
C SER A 83 12.61 -23.73 4.85
N THR A 84 12.82 -23.62 6.16
CA THR A 84 11.78 -23.11 7.08
C THR A 84 11.35 -21.68 6.69
N GLN A 85 12.30 -20.77 6.44
CA GLN A 85 12.00 -19.40 6.05
C GLN A 85 11.25 -19.33 4.70
N TYR A 86 11.69 -20.14 3.73
CA TYR A 86 11.03 -20.22 2.41
C TYR A 86 9.66 -20.85 2.47
N THR A 87 9.47 -21.86 3.30
CA THR A 87 8.16 -22.47 3.53
C THR A 87 7.19 -21.44 4.09
N ASP A 88 7.60 -20.66 5.10
CA ASP A 88 6.79 -19.58 5.67
C ASP A 88 6.49 -18.49 4.61
N MET A 89 7.48 -18.13 3.79
CA MET A 89 7.30 -17.16 2.72
C MET A 89 6.30 -17.66 1.66
N MET A 90 6.45 -18.91 1.19
CA MET A 90 5.54 -19.50 0.21
C MET A 90 4.13 -19.69 0.75
N GLN A 91 3.97 -20.01 2.04
CA GLN A 91 2.67 -20.04 2.70
C GLN A 91 1.98 -18.67 2.63
N LYS A 92 2.72 -17.56 2.86
CA LYS A 92 2.19 -16.21 2.74
C LYS A 92 1.78 -15.89 1.30
N VAL A 93 2.62 -16.25 0.32
CA VAL A 93 2.32 -16.04 -1.11
C VAL A 93 1.09 -16.83 -1.53
N LEU A 94 1.05 -18.14 -1.28
CA LEU A 94 -0.08 -18.99 -1.67
C LEU A 94 -1.37 -18.61 -0.95
N SER A 95 -1.30 -18.26 0.34
CA SER A 95 -2.47 -17.77 1.10
C SER A 95 -2.99 -16.45 0.54
N GLY A 96 -2.09 -15.52 0.14
CA GLY A 96 -2.46 -14.28 -0.54
C GLY A 96 -3.11 -14.55 -1.90
N MET A 97 -2.59 -15.49 -2.67
CA MET A 97 -3.19 -15.93 -3.94
C MET A 97 -4.48 -16.78 -3.73
N LYS A 98 -4.86 -17.07 -2.47
CA LYS A 98 -5.98 -17.96 -2.11
C LYS A 98 -5.87 -19.33 -2.78
N ILE A 99 -4.66 -19.89 -2.80
CA ILE A 99 -4.36 -21.26 -3.27
C ILE A 99 -4.20 -22.14 -2.05
N ALA A 100 -5.03 -23.15 -1.96
CA ALA A 100 -4.96 -24.14 -0.87
C ALA A 100 -3.77 -25.08 -1.10
N TYR A 101 -3.03 -25.34 -0.03
CA TYR A 101 -1.81 -26.14 -0.07
C TYR A 101 -1.71 -27.11 1.11
N ASP A 102 -0.94 -28.18 0.91
CA ASP A 102 -0.41 -29.04 1.96
C ASP A 102 1.11 -28.87 2.08
N ILE A 103 1.68 -29.24 3.21
CA ILE A 103 3.13 -29.22 3.45
C ILE A 103 3.61 -30.64 3.73
N CYS A 104 4.67 -31.05 3.06
CA CYS A 104 5.35 -32.31 3.30
C CYS A 104 6.81 -32.05 3.70
N ASP A 105 7.16 -32.41 4.93
CA ASP A 105 8.56 -32.50 5.37
C ASP A 105 9.17 -33.78 4.77
N VAL A 106 10.02 -33.63 3.77
CA VAL A 106 10.58 -34.73 2.99
C VAL A 106 11.46 -35.64 3.84
N GLU A 107 12.03 -35.15 4.92
CA GLU A 107 12.88 -35.96 5.83
C GLU A 107 12.05 -36.89 6.72
N GLN A 108 10.75 -36.64 6.90
CA GLN A 108 9.84 -37.51 7.61
C GLN A 108 9.23 -38.60 6.72
N GLY A 109 9.56 -38.59 5.44
CA GLY A 109 9.16 -39.57 4.43
C GLY A 109 8.29 -38.90 3.35
N PHE A 110 8.85 -38.78 2.18
CA PHE A 110 8.17 -38.36 0.96
C PHE A 110 8.02 -39.58 0.04
N ASP A 111 6.83 -39.78 -0.48
CA ASP A 111 6.50 -40.79 -1.48
C ASP A 111 5.78 -40.08 -2.64
N ALA A 112 6.36 -40.14 -3.83
CA ALA A 112 5.84 -39.46 -5.01
C ALA A 112 4.43 -39.93 -5.44
N ASP A 113 3.94 -41.09 -4.93
CA ASP A 113 2.57 -41.55 -5.21
C ASP A 113 1.48 -40.59 -4.69
N ILE A 114 1.83 -39.65 -3.77
CA ILE A 114 0.89 -38.64 -3.30
C ILE A 114 0.64 -37.52 -4.33
N LEU A 115 1.53 -37.35 -5.30
CA LEU A 115 1.54 -36.22 -6.23
C LEU A 115 0.31 -36.14 -7.13
N ASP A 116 -0.32 -37.29 -7.44
CA ASP A 116 -1.54 -37.34 -8.26
C ASP A 116 -2.73 -36.52 -7.70
N ARG A 117 -2.61 -36.03 -6.46
CA ARG A 117 -3.63 -35.21 -5.80
C ARG A 117 -3.43 -33.70 -6.00
N TYR A 118 -2.29 -33.32 -6.55
CA TYR A 118 -1.88 -31.92 -6.67
C TYR A 118 -1.61 -31.56 -8.13
N ASP A 119 -1.87 -30.29 -8.47
CA ASP A 119 -1.55 -29.73 -9.76
C ASP A 119 -0.13 -29.15 -9.79
N THR A 120 0.32 -28.64 -8.61
CA THR A 120 1.61 -27.98 -8.47
C THR A 120 2.39 -28.48 -7.25
N VAL A 121 3.72 -28.48 -7.40
CA VAL A 121 4.68 -28.75 -6.32
C VAL A 121 5.62 -27.56 -6.19
N VAL A 122 5.90 -27.12 -4.97
CA VAL A 122 6.88 -26.08 -4.66
C VAL A 122 7.98 -26.65 -3.80
N VAL A 123 9.23 -26.56 -4.25
CA VAL A 123 10.41 -26.96 -3.47
C VAL A 123 10.94 -25.74 -2.74
N THR A 124 11.13 -25.87 -1.41
CA THR A 124 11.59 -24.78 -0.53
C THR A 124 12.91 -25.08 0.17
N PHE A 125 13.69 -26.03 -0.31
CA PHE A 125 15.02 -26.38 0.22
C PHE A 125 16.10 -26.33 -0.87
N GLN A 126 17.37 -26.18 -0.46
CA GLN A 126 18.49 -26.09 -1.38
C GLN A 126 19.11 -27.46 -1.71
N GLU A 127 19.15 -28.39 -0.73
CA GLU A 127 19.82 -29.70 -0.86
C GLU A 127 18.86 -30.73 -1.46
N TRP A 128 18.90 -30.92 -2.78
CA TRP A 128 18.02 -31.88 -3.48
C TRP A 128 18.28 -33.34 -3.11
N SER A 129 19.44 -33.63 -2.52
CA SER A 129 19.78 -34.96 -2.00
C SER A 129 18.83 -35.47 -0.92
N VAL A 130 18.07 -34.59 -0.26
CA VAL A 130 17.05 -34.99 0.77
C VAL A 130 15.90 -35.81 0.17
N LEU A 131 15.64 -35.66 -1.15
CA LEU A 131 14.62 -36.45 -1.86
C LEU A 131 15.08 -37.88 -2.16
N GLY A 132 16.40 -38.13 -2.18
CA GLY A 132 16.92 -39.42 -2.59
C GLY A 132 16.40 -39.88 -3.96
N ASP A 133 16.01 -41.15 -4.08
CA ASP A 133 15.52 -41.70 -5.34
C ASP A 133 14.14 -41.19 -5.75
N GLU A 134 13.36 -40.57 -4.85
CA GLU A 134 12.05 -39.96 -5.14
C GLU A 134 12.11 -38.75 -6.09
N ILE A 135 13.31 -38.22 -6.32
CA ILE A 135 13.52 -37.16 -7.32
C ILE A 135 13.12 -37.63 -8.74
N PHE A 136 13.29 -38.90 -9.09
CA PHE A 136 12.96 -39.40 -10.43
C PHE A 136 11.46 -39.54 -10.65
N PRO A 137 10.67 -40.14 -9.74
CA PRO A 137 9.20 -40.12 -9.81
C PRO A 137 8.63 -38.70 -9.83
N LEU A 138 9.16 -37.76 -9.03
CA LEU A 138 8.75 -36.36 -9.05
C LEU A 138 8.83 -35.76 -10.47
N PHE A 139 9.97 -35.93 -11.15
CA PHE A 139 10.10 -35.44 -12.53
C PHE A 139 9.31 -36.25 -13.58
N SER A 140 8.99 -37.51 -13.31
CA SER A 140 8.07 -38.30 -14.15
C SER A 140 6.64 -37.78 -14.04
N TRP A 141 6.24 -37.36 -12.84
CA TRP A 141 4.96 -36.69 -12.60
C TRP A 141 4.88 -35.35 -13.37
N VAL A 142 5.95 -34.53 -13.33
CA VAL A 142 6.00 -33.29 -14.15
C VAL A 142 5.88 -33.62 -15.64
N GLU A 143 6.61 -34.62 -16.15
CA GLU A 143 6.56 -35.03 -17.56
C GLU A 143 5.14 -35.45 -17.98
N SER A 144 4.34 -35.93 -17.04
CA SER A 144 2.96 -36.36 -17.25
C SER A 144 1.91 -35.24 -17.14
N GLY A 145 2.29 -34.03 -16.76
CA GLY A 145 1.40 -32.85 -16.72
C GLY A 145 1.43 -32.05 -15.42
N GLY A 146 2.18 -32.47 -14.40
CA GLY A 146 2.34 -31.69 -13.18
C GLY A 146 3.23 -30.45 -13.37
N CYS A 147 3.09 -29.47 -12.48
CA CYS A 147 3.89 -28.25 -12.47
C CYS A 147 4.81 -28.18 -11.25
N LEU A 148 6.08 -27.81 -11.44
CA LEU A 148 7.06 -27.75 -10.36
C LEU A 148 7.76 -26.38 -10.34
N LEU A 149 7.74 -25.72 -9.17
CA LEU A 149 8.52 -24.54 -8.85
C LEU A 149 9.68 -24.92 -7.93
N ASP A 150 10.92 -24.70 -8.37
CA ASP A 150 12.09 -24.58 -7.49
C ASP A 150 12.17 -23.13 -7.02
N ALA A 151 11.77 -22.87 -5.77
CA ALA A 151 11.48 -21.51 -5.31
C ALA A 151 12.73 -20.73 -4.86
N LEU A 152 13.91 -21.36 -4.83
CA LEU A 152 15.16 -20.71 -4.38
C LEU A 152 16.38 -21.33 -5.07
N THR A 153 17.49 -20.60 -5.02
CA THR A 153 18.78 -21.10 -5.55
C THR A 153 19.14 -22.46 -4.93
N PRO A 154 19.24 -23.52 -5.71
CA PRO A 154 19.61 -24.85 -5.20
C PRO A 154 21.11 -24.95 -4.90
N SER A 155 21.46 -25.84 -3.97
CA SER A 155 22.82 -26.36 -3.86
C SER A 155 23.14 -27.27 -5.06
N VAL A 156 24.33 -27.10 -5.60
CA VAL A 156 24.78 -27.89 -6.77
C VAL A 156 25.27 -29.27 -6.29
N ASP A 157 24.40 -30.06 -5.68
CA ASP A 157 24.67 -31.43 -5.26
C ASP A 157 24.55 -32.42 -6.43
N GLY A 158 24.85 -33.70 -6.20
CA GLY A 158 24.79 -34.73 -7.24
C GLY A 158 23.39 -35.02 -7.76
N TYR A 159 22.37 -34.86 -6.92
CA TYR A 159 20.96 -35.05 -7.29
C TYR A 159 20.44 -33.90 -8.13
N PHE A 160 20.71 -32.65 -7.74
CA PHE A 160 20.37 -31.49 -8.56
C PHE A 160 21.07 -31.54 -9.92
N GLN A 161 22.37 -31.90 -9.96
CA GLN A 161 23.11 -32.06 -11.22
C GLN A 161 22.45 -33.11 -12.14
N ALA A 162 21.90 -34.19 -11.60
CA ALA A 162 21.23 -35.22 -12.39
C ALA A 162 19.93 -34.73 -13.08
N VAL A 163 19.26 -33.72 -12.49
CA VAL A 163 17.99 -33.18 -13.00
C VAL A 163 18.10 -31.77 -13.59
N SER A 164 19.23 -31.09 -13.42
CA SER A 164 19.42 -29.68 -13.88
C SER A 164 19.09 -29.48 -15.36
N MET A 165 19.40 -30.48 -16.21
CA MET A 165 19.05 -30.43 -17.64
C MET A 165 17.54 -30.43 -17.90
N LYS A 166 16.71 -30.89 -16.95
CA LYS A 166 15.26 -30.85 -17.05
C LYS A 166 14.74 -29.42 -16.86
N PHE A 167 15.37 -28.65 -15.97
CA PHE A 167 15.17 -27.21 -15.85
C PHE A 167 15.74 -26.39 -17.02
N GLY A 168 16.35 -27.05 -18.02
CA GLY A 168 16.96 -26.38 -19.17
C GLY A 168 18.38 -25.88 -18.94
N ILE A 169 19.02 -26.24 -17.84
CA ILE A 169 20.39 -25.82 -17.54
C ILE A 169 21.35 -26.71 -18.31
N GLU A 170 22.03 -26.16 -19.34
CA GLU A 170 23.05 -26.87 -20.10
C GLU A 170 24.38 -26.93 -19.37
N MET A 171 24.72 -25.87 -18.65
CA MET A 171 25.97 -25.75 -17.89
C MET A 171 25.76 -24.95 -16.63
N ILE A 172 26.28 -25.45 -15.53
CA ILE A 172 26.41 -24.73 -14.27
C ILE A 172 27.85 -24.23 -14.16
N GLY A 173 28.00 -22.93 -13.93
CA GLY A 173 29.30 -22.31 -13.70
C GLY A 173 29.90 -22.72 -12.35
N SER A 174 31.17 -22.38 -12.15
CA SER A 174 31.90 -22.68 -10.90
C SER A 174 31.78 -21.59 -9.83
N SER A 175 31.01 -20.53 -10.10
CA SER A 175 30.87 -19.38 -9.21
C SER A 175 29.41 -19.19 -8.79
N TYR A 176 29.26 -18.64 -7.61
CA TYR A 176 27.97 -18.13 -7.10
C TYR A 176 28.03 -16.60 -7.20
N PRO A 177 27.54 -15.99 -8.32
CA PRO A 177 27.57 -14.54 -8.46
C PRO A 177 26.68 -13.87 -7.41
N ALA A 178 27.14 -12.73 -6.92
CA ALA A 178 26.32 -11.84 -6.12
C ALA A 178 25.38 -11.06 -7.05
N VAL A 179 24.13 -10.93 -6.67
CA VAL A 179 23.09 -10.19 -7.40
C VAL A 179 22.66 -9.02 -6.51
N TYR A 180 22.59 -7.83 -7.10
CA TYR A 180 22.27 -6.58 -6.41
C TYR A 180 20.96 -5.96 -6.87
N GLY A 181 20.32 -6.55 -7.87
CA GLY A 181 19.08 -6.08 -8.43
C GLY A 181 18.56 -7.01 -9.53
N ILE A 182 17.34 -6.80 -9.93
CA ILE A 182 16.60 -7.63 -10.87
C ILE A 182 16.07 -6.79 -12.04
N ARG A 183 16.11 -7.37 -13.23
CA ARG A 183 15.55 -6.83 -14.47
C ARG A 183 14.54 -7.81 -15.01
N PHE A 184 13.35 -7.33 -15.35
CA PHE A 184 12.25 -8.14 -15.85
C PHE A 184 12.08 -8.01 -17.37
N PHE A 185 11.58 -9.08 -18.01
CA PHE A 185 11.36 -9.16 -19.46
C PHE A 185 9.93 -9.59 -19.76
N ASN A 186 9.53 -9.38 -21.02
CA ASN A 186 8.26 -9.88 -21.55
C ASN A 186 7.01 -9.33 -20.84
N ASP A 187 7.10 -8.10 -20.31
CA ASP A 187 6.01 -7.43 -19.58
C ASP A 187 5.40 -8.32 -18.48
N CYS A 188 6.25 -9.17 -17.87
CA CYS A 188 5.80 -10.15 -16.89
C CYS A 188 5.43 -9.56 -15.52
N MET A 189 5.84 -8.33 -15.23
CA MET A 189 5.50 -7.59 -14.01
C MET A 189 4.91 -6.23 -14.38
N LEU A 190 3.78 -5.88 -13.78
CA LEU A 190 3.21 -4.54 -13.88
C LEU A 190 4.20 -3.53 -13.33
N GLY A 191 4.47 -2.47 -14.09
CA GLY A 191 5.40 -1.41 -13.66
C GLY A 191 6.87 -1.69 -13.93
N ALA A 192 7.23 -2.83 -14.52
CA ALA A 192 8.59 -3.10 -14.92
C ALA A 192 8.73 -3.08 -16.45
N SER A 193 9.77 -2.41 -16.95
CA SER A 193 10.20 -2.51 -18.35
C SER A 193 11.56 -3.20 -18.45
N GLN A 194 11.88 -3.70 -19.62
CA GLN A 194 13.17 -4.37 -19.84
C GLN A 194 14.40 -3.48 -19.67
N ASP A 195 14.20 -2.15 -19.67
CA ASP A 195 15.27 -1.17 -19.48
C ASP A 195 15.46 -0.80 -18.00
N ASP A 196 14.49 -1.15 -17.13
CA ASP A 196 14.52 -0.84 -15.72
C ASP A 196 15.27 -1.91 -14.92
N VAL A 197 16.02 -1.45 -13.92
CA VAL A 197 16.62 -2.31 -12.90
C VAL A 197 16.01 -1.96 -11.56
N PHE A 198 15.37 -2.92 -10.93
CA PHE A 198 14.90 -2.80 -9.56
C PHE A 198 16.02 -3.30 -8.65
N TRP A 199 16.59 -2.36 -7.92
CA TRP A 199 17.71 -2.65 -7.04
C TRP A 199 17.22 -3.18 -5.70
N TYR A 200 17.95 -4.15 -5.15
CA TYR A 200 17.72 -4.61 -3.78
C TYR A 200 18.24 -3.61 -2.77
N ASP A 201 17.91 -3.79 -1.50
CA ASP A 201 18.38 -2.89 -0.45
C ASP A 201 19.90 -2.89 -0.33
N ARG A 202 20.53 -1.90 -0.97
CA ARG A 202 21.99 -1.74 -0.97
C ARG A 202 22.54 -1.15 0.32
N THR A 203 21.66 -0.74 1.25
CA THR A 203 22.10 -0.20 2.55
C THR A 203 22.50 -1.31 3.52
N LYS A 204 22.07 -2.55 3.24
CA LYS A 204 22.38 -3.74 4.03
C LYS A 204 23.31 -4.66 3.26
N GLU A 205 24.33 -5.23 3.96
CA GLU A 205 25.14 -6.33 3.40
C GLU A 205 24.26 -7.55 3.05
N GLU A 206 23.10 -7.67 3.69
CA GLU A 206 22.07 -8.70 3.45
C GLU A 206 21.33 -8.54 2.13
N GLY A 207 21.39 -7.37 1.49
CA GLY A 207 20.84 -7.12 0.14
C GLY A 207 21.63 -7.78 -1.00
N ILE A 208 22.62 -8.61 -0.68
CA ILE A 208 23.40 -9.37 -1.66
C ILE A 208 22.85 -10.80 -1.72
N VAL A 209 22.24 -11.15 -2.83
CA VAL A 209 21.72 -12.49 -3.07
C VAL A 209 22.74 -13.31 -3.83
N SER A 210 22.90 -14.59 -3.46
CA SER A 210 23.76 -15.52 -4.18
C SER A 210 22.93 -16.37 -5.14
N SER A 211 23.35 -16.44 -6.40
CA SER A 211 22.72 -17.25 -7.45
C SER A 211 23.71 -18.26 -8.03
N ILE A 212 23.24 -19.29 -8.70
CA ILE A 212 24.11 -20.13 -9.53
C ILE A 212 24.26 -19.52 -10.93
N GLN A 213 25.48 -19.53 -11.45
CA GLN A 213 25.71 -19.13 -12.83
C GLN A 213 25.27 -20.26 -13.78
N THR A 214 24.36 -19.97 -14.71
CA THR A 214 23.78 -20.96 -15.61
C THR A 214 23.86 -20.53 -17.06
N ASN A 215 24.02 -21.51 -17.96
CA ASN A 215 23.68 -21.35 -19.37
C ASN A 215 22.40 -22.14 -19.62
N LEU A 216 21.36 -21.47 -20.10
CA LEU A 216 20.05 -22.06 -20.35
C LEU A 216 19.93 -22.51 -21.83
N LYS A 217 19.14 -23.55 -22.04
CA LYS A 217 18.71 -23.98 -23.36
C LYS A 217 17.81 -22.95 -24.02
N SER A 218 17.77 -22.95 -25.34
CA SER A 218 16.95 -22.03 -26.12
C SER A 218 15.45 -22.27 -26.02
N ASP A 219 15.01 -23.39 -25.40
CA ASP A 219 13.61 -23.72 -25.11
C ASP A 219 13.16 -23.25 -23.74
N CYS A 220 14.00 -22.51 -23.01
CA CYS A 220 13.64 -21.83 -21.78
C CYS A 220 13.08 -20.43 -22.08
N SER A 221 12.05 -20.04 -21.35
CA SER A 221 11.53 -18.66 -21.34
C SER A 221 12.08 -17.93 -20.12
N ILE A 222 12.90 -16.90 -20.33
CA ILE A 222 13.52 -16.10 -19.26
C ILE A 222 12.63 -14.90 -18.98
N TYR A 223 12.30 -14.69 -17.71
CA TYR A 223 11.46 -13.59 -17.23
C TYR A 223 12.22 -12.57 -16.39
N ALA A 224 13.32 -12.98 -15.74
CA ALA A 224 14.16 -12.05 -15.00
C ALA A 224 15.65 -12.45 -15.06
N GLU A 225 16.50 -11.43 -15.04
CA GLU A 225 17.96 -11.54 -14.97
C GLU A 225 18.52 -10.59 -13.92
N SER A 226 19.79 -10.83 -13.51
CA SER A 226 20.54 -9.91 -12.67
C SER A 226 20.68 -8.53 -13.31
N GLU A 227 20.99 -7.53 -12.50
CA GLU A 227 21.20 -6.13 -12.93
C GLU A 227 22.22 -5.97 -14.06
N ASP A 228 23.22 -6.85 -14.09
CA ASP A 228 24.28 -6.85 -15.12
C ASP A 228 23.98 -7.74 -16.33
N GLY A 229 22.84 -8.42 -16.33
CA GLY A 229 22.35 -9.28 -17.42
C GLY A 229 23.15 -10.57 -17.62
N LYS A 230 23.89 -11.05 -16.61
CA LYS A 230 24.74 -12.23 -16.74
C LYS A 230 24.20 -13.49 -16.09
N THR A 231 23.19 -13.34 -15.24
CA THR A 231 22.63 -14.44 -14.47
C THR A 231 21.13 -14.45 -14.65
N SER A 232 20.57 -15.55 -15.16
CA SER A 232 19.12 -15.74 -15.21
C SER A 232 18.58 -16.02 -13.80
N LEU A 233 17.56 -15.27 -13.39
CA LEU A 233 16.98 -15.34 -12.04
C LEU A 233 15.63 -16.03 -12.03
N VAL A 234 14.76 -15.77 -13.01
CA VAL A 234 13.46 -16.42 -13.13
C VAL A 234 13.26 -16.91 -14.55
N TRP A 235 12.97 -18.22 -14.69
CA TRP A 235 12.64 -18.79 -15.99
C TRP A 235 11.70 -19.98 -15.87
N THR A 236 11.05 -20.32 -16.98
CA THR A 236 10.25 -21.53 -17.12
C THR A 236 10.76 -22.39 -18.26
N ARG A 237 10.39 -23.66 -18.22
CA ARG A 237 10.59 -24.61 -19.30
C ARG A 237 9.46 -25.64 -19.32
N ASP A 238 8.87 -25.87 -20.49
CA ASP A 238 7.95 -26.98 -20.67
C ASP A 238 8.73 -28.31 -20.66
N TYR A 239 8.23 -29.28 -19.90
CA TYR A 239 8.84 -30.60 -19.74
C TYR A 239 7.79 -31.70 -19.85
N GLY A 240 7.76 -32.39 -20.99
CA GLY A 240 6.67 -33.28 -21.33
C GLY A 240 5.36 -32.52 -21.52
N SER A 241 4.34 -32.90 -20.75
CA SER A 241 3.04 -32.19 -20.69
C SER A 241 2.95 -31.19 -19.55
N GLY A 242 3.95 -31.14 -18.67
CA GLY A 242 4.01 -30.23 -17.53
C GLY A 242 4.99 -29.10 -17.71
N ARG A 243 5.17 -28.31 -16.67
CA ARG A 243 6.02 -27.11 -16.67
C ARG A 243 6.91 -27.03 -15.44
N LEU A 244 8.14 -26.61 -15.65
CA LEU A 244 9.13 -26.29 -14.62
C LEU A 244 9.31 -24.78 -14.54
N ALA A 245 9.34 -24.23 -13.34
CA ALA A 245 9.75 -22.86 -13.07
C ALA A 245 10.91 -22.89 -12.06
N MET A 246 11.80 -21.92 -12.16
CA MET A 246 12.94 -21.79 -11.26
C MET A 246 13.16 -20.34 -10.87
N VAL A 247 13.37 -20.10 -9.56
CA VAL A 247 13.86 -18.86 -8.98
C VAL A 247 15.29 -19.10 -8.50
N ASN A 248 16.24 -18.48 -9.19
CA ASN A 248 17.67 -18.64 -8.92
C ASN A 248 18.19 -17.50 -8.05
N GLU A 249 17.51 -17.26 -6.95
CA GLU A 249 17.90 -16.30 -5.91
C GLU A 249 17.31 -16.71 -4.56
N VAL A 250 17.83 -16.13 -3.47
CA VAL A 250 17.35 -16.41 -2.12
C VAL A 250 16.54 -15.22 -1.64
N ILE A 251 15.21 -15.35 -1.69
CA ILE A 251 14.25 -14.33 -1.26
C ILE A 251 13.79 -14.63 0.17
N THR A 252 14.24 -13.86 1.14
CA THR A 252 13.89 -14.03 2.55
C THR A 252 13.06 -12.89 3.12
N GLU A 253 12.94 -11.79 2.36
CA GLU A 253 12.28 -10.57 2.79
C GLU A 253 10.95 -10.35 2.05
N LYS A 254 9.95 -9.85 2.77
CA LYS A 254 8.60 -9.69 2.20
C LYS A 254 8.51 -8.66 1.07
N TYR A 255 9.45 -7.72 0.96
CA TYR A 255 9.48 -6.74 -0.13
C TYR A 255 9.72 -7.36 -1.53
N GLN A 256 10.04 -8.66 -1.60
CA GLN A 256 10.27 -9.39 -2.85
C GLN A 256 9.21 -10.48 -3.13
N ARG A 257 8.14 -10.58 -2.33
CA ARG A 257 7.09 -11.62 -2.50
C ARG A 257 6.49 -11.65 -3.89
N GLY A 258 6.40 -10.50 -4.55
CA GLY A 258 5.91 -10.40 -5.93
C GLY A 258 6.72 -11.23 -6.94
N VAL A 259 8.01 -11.48 -6.70
CA VAL A 259 8.85 -12.34 -7.55
C VAL A 259 8.43 -13.81 -7.42
N LEU A 260 8.15 -14.27 -6.18
CA LEU A 260 7.65 -15.63 -5.94
C LEU A 260 6.22 -15.81 -6.48
N CYS A 261 5.37 -14.78 -6.34
CA CYS A 261 4.04 -14.74 -6.95
C CYS A 261 4.14 -14.82 -8.48
N LEU A 262 5.03 -14.05 -9.11
CA LEU A 262 5.32 -14.14 -10.54
C LEU A 262 5.70 -15.59 -10.91
N ALA A 263 6.73 -16.15 -10.27
CA ALA A 263 7.24 -17.47 -10.62
C ALA A 263 6.15 -18.56 -10.52
N TYR A 264 5.33 -18.51 -9.47
CA TYR A 264 4.19 -19.42 -9.31
C TYR A 264 3.12 -19.19 -10.39
N SER A 265 2.83 -17.92 -10.72
CA SER A 265 1.81 -17.58 -11.72
C SER A 265 2.18 -17.98 -13.14
N LEU A 266 3.45 -18.32 -13.40
CA LEU A 266 3.94 -18.78 -14.71
C LEU A 266 3.76 -20.30 -14.94
N LEU A 267 3.36 -21.06 -13.90
CA LEU A 267 3.25 -22.52 -14.01
C LEU A 267 2.07 -22.98 -14.85
N GLU A 268 0.93 -22.33 -14.74
CA GLU A 268 -0.29 -22.69 -15.46
C GLU A 268 -0.44 -21.87 -16.75
N ASP A 269 -1.19 -22.39 -17.73
CA ASP A 269 -1.49 -21.66 -18.97
C ASP A 269 -2.28 -20.38 -18.71
N VAL A 270 -3.20 -20.43 -17.74
CA VAL A 270 -3.92 -19.25 -17.25
C VAL A 270 -4.01 -19.30 -15.73
N MET A 271 -3.33 -18.36 -15.07
CA MET A 271 -3.39 -18.21 -13.62
C MET A 271 -4.37 -17.10 -13.23
N VAL A 272 -5.24 -17.39 -12.26
CA VAL A 272 -6.22 -16.44 -11.72
C VAL A 272 -6.08 -16.41 -10.20
N TYR A 273 -5.88 -15.23 -9.62
CA TYR A 273 -5.81 -15.06 -8.17
C TYR A 273 -6.42 -13.73 -7.72
N PRO A 274 -7.06 -13.68 -6.53
CA PRO A 274 -7.70 -12.47 -6.04
C PRO A 274 -6.67 -11.45 -5.59
N VAL A 275 -7.08 -10.18 -5.65
CA VAL A 275 -6.26 -9.04 -5.24
C VAL A 275 -7.11 -7.99 -4.53
N ILE A 276 -6.47 -7.10 -3.77
CA ILE A 276 -7.11 -6.02 -3.01
C ILE A 276 -7.67 -4.95 -3.95
N ASN A 277 -6.93 -4.62 -5.01
CA ASN A 277 -7.25 -3.58 -5.99
C ASN A 277 -7.57 -2.24 -5.31
N ALA A 278 -6.60 -1.66 -4.61
CA ALA A 278 -6.78 -0.40 -3.91
C ALA A 278 -5.49 0.43 -3.84
N SER A 279 -5.64 1.76 -3.94
CA SER A 279 -4.58 2.75 -3.78
C SER A 279 -5.00 3.79 -2.76
N ALA A 280 -4.25 3.96 -1.67
CA ALA A 280 -4.52 4.92 -0.59
C ALA A 280 -3.32 5.82 -0.32
N PHE A 281 -3.60 7.10 -0.05
CA PHE A 281 -2.60 8.11 0.26
C PHE A 281 -2.92 8.80 1.59
N TYR A 282 -1.94 8.82 2.49
CA TYR A 282 -2.08 9.42 3.82
C TYR A 282 -1.26 10.71 3.92
N LEU A 283 -1.85 11.71 4.55
CA LEU A 283 -1.19 12.92 4.98
C LEU A 283 -1.04 12.86 6.48
N ASP A 284 0.11 12.40 6.95
CA ASP A 284 0.40 12.33 8.37
C ASP A 284 0.59 13.73 8.95
N ASP A 285 0.51 13.90 10.27
CA ASP A 285 0.62 15.18 10.96
C ASP A 285 -0.39 16.25 10.50
N PHE A 286 -1.54 15.82 10.06
CA PHE A 286 -2.54 16.71 9.47
C PHE A 286 -3.22 17.63 10.52
N PRO A 287 -3.52 18.90 10.20
CA PRO A 287 -3.24 19.65 8.97
C PRO A 287 -1.83 20.26 8.96
N SER A 288 -0.94 19.67 9.66
CA SER A 288 0.32 20.12 10.19
C SER A 288 0.19 21.31 11.13
N PRO A 289 0.64 21.20 12.35
CA PRO A 289 1.10 22.35 13.09
C PRO A 289 2.41 22.72 12.42
N VAL A 290 2.27 23.30 11.31
CA VAL A 290 3.37 23.92 10.62
C VAL A 290 4.07 24.81 11.62
N PRO A 291 5.37 24.62 11.92
CA PRO A 291 6.07 25.55 12.76
C PRO A 291 5.84 26.95 12.21
N GLU A 292 5.37 27.85 13.06
CA GLU A 292 5.27 29.24 12.67
C GLU A 292 6.67 29.77 12.37
N GLY A 293 6.78 30.65 11.38
CA GLY A 293 8.03 31.33 11.07
C GLY A 293 8.67 30.89 9.77
N ASN A 294 9.99 30.88 9.74
CA ASN A 294 10.77 30.66 8.53
C ASN A 294 11.52 29.33 8.62
N ALA A 295 11.28 28.44 7.66
CA ALA A 295 12.10 27.29 7.41
C ALA A 295 13.19 27.64 6.38
N GLU A 296 14.40 27.16 6.58
CA GLU A 296 15.59 27.52 5.79
C GLU A 296 15.38 27.31 4.29
N TYR A 297 14.96 26.11 3.90
CA TYR A 297 14.82 25.73 2.49
C TYR A 297 13.65 26.40 1.82
N ILE A 298 12.50 26.52 2.51
CA ILE A 298 11.33 27.25 2.03
C ILE A 298 11.69 28.72 1.82
N LYS A 299 12.37 29.32 2.78
CA LYS A 299 12.81 30.72 2.70
C LYS A 299 13.79 30.94 1.55
N ARG A 300 14.76 30.02 1.36
CA ARG A 300 15.76 30.05 0.29
C ARG A 300 15.08 30.05 -1.10
N ASP A 301 14.11 29.13 -1.31
CA ASP A 301 13.58 28.84 -2.63
C ASP A 301 12.37 29.71 -3.00
N TYR A 302 11.56 30.09 -2.01
CA TYR A 302 10.29 30.82 -2.24
C TYR A 302 10.25 32.21 -1.60
N GLY A 303 11.14 32.51 -0.66
CA GLY A 303 11.11 33.78 0.08
C GLY A 303 9.88 33.94 0.99
N MET A 304 9.19 32.83 1.27
CA MET A 304 7.95 32.78 2.06
C MET A 304 8.23 32.30 3.49
N ASP A 305 7.32 32.60 4.41
CA ASP A 305 7.20 31.86 5.65
C ASP A 305 6.50 30.50 5.42
N VAL A 306 6.56 29.64 6.43
CA VAL A 306 6.05 28.28 6.33
C VAL A 306 4.55 28.26 6.04
N ALA A 307 3.74 29.05 6.77
CA ALA A 307 2.28 29.07 6.58
C ALA A 307 1.88 29.55 5.16
N SER A 308 2.58 30.57 4.63
CA SER A 308 2.35 31.05 3.27
C SER A 308 2.74 30.02 2.21
N PHE A 309 3.83 29.29 2.43
CA PHE A 309 4.26 28.23 1.53
C PHE A 309 3.23 27.10 1.48
N TYR A 310 2.75 26.63 2.62
CA TYR A 310 1.73 25.56 2.64
C TYR A 310 0.43 26.01 1.96
N ALA A 311 -0.05 27.19 2.26
CA ALA A 311 -1.30 27.69 1.68
C ALA A 311 -1.22 27.93 0.16
N ASN A 312 -0.07 28.36 -0.38
CA ASN A 312 0.04 28.82 -1.75
C ASN A 312 0.80 27.85 -2.68
N ILE A 313 1.56 26.91 -2.14
CA ILE A 313 2.40 25.99 -2.94
C ILE A 313 2.05 24.53 -2.61
N TRP A 314 2.19 24.10 -1.34
CA TRP A 314 2.08 22.69 -0.98
C TRP A 314 0.65 22.16 -1.14
N TRP A 315 -0.35 22.80 -0.52
CA TRP A 315 -1.75 22.38 -0.63
C TRP A 315 -2.29 22.41 -2.06
N PRO A 316 -2.04 23.48 -2.86
CA PRO A 316 -2.41 23.47 -4.27
C PRO A 316 -1.82 22.29 -5.05
N GLN A 317 -0.58 21.87 -4.73
CA GLN A 317 0.03 20.70 -5.37
C GLN A 317 -0.68 19.39 -4.97
N MET A 318 -1.06 19.21 -3.70
CA MET A 318 -1.86 18.05 -3.27
C MET A 318 -3.20 18.00 -4.02
N MET A 319 -3.90 19.12 -4.11
CA MET A 319 -5.16 19.24 -4.85
C MET A 319 -5.01 18.98 -6.35
N GLU A 320 -3.88 19.38 -6.95
CA GLU A 320 -3.57 19.10 -8.35
C GLU A 320 -3.40 17.60 -8.59
N TRP A 321 -2.69 16.89 -7.70
CA TRP A 321 -2.52 15.44 -7.78
C TRP A 321 -3.83 14.69 -7.55
N GLU A 322 -4.66 15.11 -6.60
CA GLU A 322 -6.02 14.55 -6.44
C GLU A 322 -6.81 14.64 -7.75
N LYS A 323 -6.75 15.79 -8.41
CA LYS A 323 -7.44 15.99 -9.69
C LYS A 323 -6.82 15.20 -10.84
N LYS A 324 -5.47 15.15 -10.93
CA LYS A 324 -4.73 14.51 -12.04
C LYS A 324 -4.88 12.99 -12.00
N TYR A 325 -4.76 12.40 -10.81
CA TYR A 325 -4.69 10.95 -10.62
C TYR A 325 -5.95 10.35 -9.98
N GLY A 326 -6.89 11.15 -9.53
CA GLY A 326 -8.06 10.69 -8.80
C GLY A 326 -7.78 10.29 -7.34
N ILE A 327 -6.63 10.68 -6.80
CA ILE A 327 -6.22 10.37 -5.42
C ILE A 327 -7.25 10.90 -4.41
N ARG A 328 -7.48 10.14 -3.35
CA ARG A 328 -8.31 10.51 -2.20
C ARG A 328 -7.45 10.46 -0.94
N HIS A 329 -6.96 11.60 -0.49
CA HIS A 329 -6.12 11.65 0.70
C HIS A 329 -6.92 11.36 1.97
N THR A 330 -6.26 10.68 2.92
CA THR A 330 -6.71 10.55 4.30
C THR A 330 -5.80 11.41 5.18
N GLY A 331 -6.35 12.46 5.78
CA GLY A 331 -5.62 13.37 6.66
C GLY A 331 -5.62 12.84 8.09
N MET A 332 -4.45 12.57 8.64
CA MET A 332 -4.27 11.94 9.95
C MET A 332 -4.04 13.00 11.03
N ILE A 333 -5.10 13.33 11.79
CA ILE A 333 -5.14 14.47 12.72
C ILE A 333 -4.26 14.23 13.94
N ILE A 334 -3.43 15.25 14.25
CA ILE A 334 -2.81 15.47 15.54
C ILE A 334 -3.40 16.76 16.14
N GLU A 335 -3.83 16.72 17.41
CA GLU A 335 -4.43 17.88 18.04
C GLU A 335 -3.39 18.94 18.42
N ASN A 336 -2.25 18.53 18.99
CA ASN A 336 -1.15 19.41 19.35
C ASN A 336 0.20 18.65 19.31
N TYR A 337 1.31 19.35 19.66
CA TYR A 337 2.67 18.79 19.65
C TYR A 337 3.34 18.96 21.03
N SER A 338 2.54 18.90 22.10
CA SER A 338 3.11 18.88 23.45
C SER A 338 3.74 17.53 23.77
N ASP A 339 4.57 17.49 24.80
CA ASP A 339 5.14 16.28 25.37
C ASP A 339 4.37 15.78 26.62
N GLU A 340 3.11 16.19 26.76
CA GLU A 340 2.26 15.80 27.88
C GLU A 340 1.79 14.36 27.74
N VAL A 341 2.09 13.54 28.74
CA VAL A 341 1.74 12.12 28.80
C VAL A 341 0.90 11.77 30.04
N GLN A 342 0.28 12.78 30.64
CA GLN A 342 -0.56 12.63 31.83
C GLN A 342 -1.75 13.59 31.79
N ALA A 343 -2.94 13.05 31.99
CA ALA A 343 -4.16 13.87 32.08
C ALA A 343 -4.16 14.82 33.31
N PRO A 344 -4.88 15.99 33.29
CA PRO A 344 -5.75 16.46 32.20
C PRO A 344 -4.96 17.13 31.06
N PHE A 345 -5.40 16.94 29.81
CA PHE A 345 -4.75 17.48 28.63
C PHE A 345 -5.25 18.87 28.27
N GLU A 346 -4.35 19.71 27.73
CA GLU A 346 -4.72 21.01 27.17
C GLU A 346 -5.47 20.85 25.86
N GLN A 347 -6.55 21.62 25.71
CA GLN A 347 -7.34 21.65 24.48
C GLN A 347 -6.75 22.64 23.50
N ASN A 348 -6.60 22.24 22.25
CA ASN A 348 -6.21 23.18 21.22
C ASN A 348 -7.35 24.18 20.94
N ILE A 349 -7.03 25.48 20.99
CA ILE A 349 -7.97 26.58 20.73
C ILE A 349 -7.83 27.16 19.32
N ASP A 350 -6.71 26.94 18.65
CA ASP A 350 -6.50 27.37 17.27
C ASP A 350 -6.98 26.30 16.30
N VAL A 351 -8.23 26.42 15.90
CA VAL A 351 -8.93 25.48 15.03
C VAL A 351 -8.99 25.91 13.57
N SER A 352 -8.48 27.09 13.24
CA SER A 352 -8.70 27.69 11.93
C SER A 352 -8.08 26.87 10.80
N ARG A 353 -6.88 26.32 11.00
CA ARG A 353 -6.19 25.47 10.01
C ARG A 353 -6.90 24.12 9.85
N PHE A 354 -7.31 23.49 10.96
CA PHE A 354 -8.07 22.23 10.90
C PHE A 354 -9.33 22.40 10.08
N LEU A 355 -10.14 23.44 10.33
CA LEU A 355 -11.36 23.69 9.59
C LEU A 355 -11.06 24.01 8.10
N THR A 356 -10.05 24.83 7.81
CA THR A 356 -9.73 25.19 6.44
C THR A 356 -9.30 23.98 5.63
N TYR A 357 -8.27 23.28 6.05
CA TYR A 357 -7.69 22.18 5.28
C TYR A 357 -8.52 20.91 5.39
N GLY A 358 -9.15 20.65 6.55
CA GLY A 358 -10.04 19.51 6.72
C GLY A 358 -11.27 19.59 5.81
N ASN A 359 -11.90 20.78 5.71
CA ASN A 359 -13.01 20.96 4.77
C ASN A 359 -12.54 20.87 3.30
N MET A 360 -11.37 21.38 2.95
CA MET A 360 -10.83 21.24 1.60
C MET A 360 -10.67 19.75 1.24
N LEU A 361 -10.09 18.95 2.13
CA LEU A 361 -9.87 17.53 1.94
C LEU A 361 -11.19 16.77 1.84
N LEU A 362 -12.13 16.97 2.78
CA LEU A 362 -13.42 16.30 2.77
C LEU A 362 -14.26 16.66 1.53
N ASN A 363 -14.23 17.90 1.06
CA ASN A 363 -14.96 18.32 -0.16
C ASN A 363 -14.43 17.69 -1.44
N ASN A 364 -13.17 17.25 -1.45
CA ASN A 364 -12.59 16.51 -2.57
C ASN A 364 -12.75 14.98 -2.45
N GLY A 365 -13.57 14.51 -1.51
CA GLY A 365 -13.82 13.08 -1.30
C GLY A 365 -12.73 12.37 -0.50
N GLY A 366 -11.89 13.13 0.21
CA GLY A 366 -10.93 12.61 1.17
C GLY A 366 -11.57 12.25 2.51
N GLU A 367 -10.77 11.82 3.47
CA GLU A 367 -11.16 11.35 4.78
C GLU A 367 -10.28 11.96 5.88
N LEU A 368 -10.77 12.02 7.11
CA LEU A 368 -10.00 12.38 8.28
C LEU A 368 -9.94 11.19 9.25
N GLY A 369 -8.73 10.88 9.70
CA GLY A 369 -8.44 9.86 10.72
C GLY A 369 -7.60 10.43 11.86
N PHE A 370 -7.08 9.57 12.73
CA PHE A 370 -6.33 9.94 13.93
C PHE A 370 -4.86 9.55 13.86
N HIS A 371 -3.99 10.47 14.27
CA HIS A 371 -2.54 10.26 14.39
C HIS A 371 -2.00 10.54 15.80
N GLY A 372 -2.88 10.49 16.78
CA GLY A 372 -2.56 10.75 18.18
C GLY A 372 -2.88 12.16 18.64
N TYR A 373 -2.99 12.31 19.98
CA TYR A 373 -3.24 13.62 20.61
C TYR A 373 -2.07 14.58 20.39
N ASN A 374 -0.82 14.09 20.59
CA ASN A 374 0.37 14.91 20.61
C ASN A 374 1.61 14.27 19.97
N HIS A 375 1.42 13.38 19.00
CA HIS A 375 2.49 12.62 18.34
C HIS A 375 3.35 11.74 19.28
N MET A 376 2.92 11.52 20.52
CA MET A 376 3.59 10.54 21.39
C MET A 376 3.02 9.15 21.12
N PRO A 377 3.88 8.18 20.75
CA PRO A 377 3.42 6.81 20.48
C PRO A 377 2.77 6.21 21.73
N LEU A 378 1.73 5.41 21.53
CA LEU A 378 1.02 4.77 22.63
C LEU A 378 1.85 3.61 23.20
N CYS A 379 2.78 3.94 24.09
CA CYS A 379 3.67 3.03 24.80
C CYS A 379 3.65 3.36 26.30
N LEU A 380 3.51 2.34 27.14
CA LEU A 380 3.40 2.49 28.59
C LEU A 380 4.76 2.43 29.28
N ASP A 381 5.09 3.46 30.05
CA ASP A 381 6.29 3.53 30.87
C ASP A 381 6.34 2.37 31.87
N GLY A 382 7.50 1.75 32.04
CA GLY A 382 7.72 0.63 32.94
C GLY A 382 7.17 -0.73 32.45
N VAL A 383 6.43 -0.76 31.33
CA VAL A 383 5.89 -2.00 30.70
C VAL A 383 6.46 -2.18 29.32
N ASP A 384 6.38 -1.13 28.50
CA ASP A 384 6.87 -1.12 27.13
C ASP A 384 8.31 -0.58 27.06
N GLU A 385 9.05 -0.68 28.17
CA GLU A 385 10.44 -0.24 28.26
C GLU A 385 11.31 -0.91 27.19
N ASN A 386 11.31 -0.29 26.05
CA ASN A 386 12.32 -0.58 25.05
C ASN A 386 13.22 0.67 24.94
N LYS A 387 14.53 0.52 25.15
CA LYS A 387 15.49 1.61 24.96
C LYS A 387 15.42 2.26 23.58
N GLN A 388 14.80 1.58 22.63
CA GLN A 388 14.53 2.04 21.28
C GLN A 388 13.58 3.25 21.24
N TYR A 389 12.66 3.41 22.20
CA TYR A 389 11.75 4.57 22.27
C TYR A 389 12.36 5.80 22.95
N GLY A 390 13.66 5.81 23.18
CA GLY A 390 14.35 6.84 23.96
C GLY A 390 14.21 8.30 23.50
N ALA A 391 13.73 8.53 22.28
CA ALA A 391 13.40 9.87 21.77
C ALA A 391 12.02 10.37 22.23
N TYR A 392 11.15 9.49 22.70
CA TYR A 392 9.77 9.81 23.09
C TYR A 392 9.58 9.70 24.59
N ARG A 393 8.67 10.52 25.10
CA ARG A 393 8.17 10.42 26.47
C ARG A 393 7.07 9.37 26.50
N LEU A 394 7.25 8.31 27.32
CA LEU A 394 6.28 7.23 27.46
C LEU A 394 5.13 7.63 28.39
N TRP A 395 3.97 7.05 28.16
CA TRP A 395 2.74 7.32 28.93
C TRP A 395 2.83 6.75 30.33
N THR A 396 2.32 7.49 31.34
CA THR A 396 2.43 7.11 32.75
C THR A 396 1.43 6.01 33.15
N SER A 397 0.32 5.87 32.41
CA SER A 397 -0.68 4.82 32.65
C SER A 397 -1.51 4.54 31.38
N GLU A 398 -2.14 3.39 31.32
CA GLU A 398 -3.15 3.08 30.28
C GLU A 398 -4.29 4.10 30.31
N ALA A 399 -4.71 4.53 31.48
CA ALA A 399 -5.77 5.54 31.63
C ALA A 399 -5.38 6.90 31.02
N ASP A 400 -4.11 7.28 31.06
CA ASP A 400 -3.62 8.51 30.43
C ASP A 400 -3.61 8.36 28.88
N MET A 401 -3.19 7.19 28.36
CA MET A 401 -3.30 6.88 26.92
C MET A 401 -4.75 6.95 26.46
N GLU A 402 -5.68 6.29 27.17
CA GLU A 402 -7.11 6.35 26.84
C GLU A 402 -7.67 7.78 26.89
N ALA A 403 -7.26 8.56 27.90
CA ALA A 403 -7.72 9.94 28.03
C ALA A 403 -7.23 10.82 26.89
N SER A 404 -6.01 10.59 26.37
CA SER A 404 -5.46 11.31 25.22
C SER A 404 -6.22 11.02 23.93
N VAL A 405 -6.57 9.74 23.71
CA VAL A 405 -7.38 9.33 22.55
C VAL A 405 -8.79 9.93 22.63
N ARG A 406 -9.43 9.91 23.81
CA ARG A 406 -10.75 10.53 23.99
C ARG A 406 -10.72 12.05 23.81
N GLU A 407 -9.63 12.72 24.18
CA GLU A 407 -9.49 14.17 23.93
C GLU A 407 -9.38 14.45 22.43
N LEU A 408 -8.54 13.71 21.70
CA LEU A 408 -8.42 13.82 20.25
C LEU A 408 -9.77 13.56 19.55
N GLU A 409 -10.50 12.52 19.97
CA GLU A 409 -11.84 12.21 19.47
C GLU A 409 -12.82 13.36 19.73
N ARG A 410 -12.87 13.85 20.97
CA ARG A 410 -13.71 14.99 21.38
C ARG A 410 -13.39 16.24 20.53
N PHE A 411 -12.12 16.56 20.36
CA PHE A 411 -11.65 17.69 19.56
C PHE A 411 -12.10 17.55 18.11
N SER A 412 -11.80 16.42 17.49
CA SER A 412 -12.08 16.16 16.08
C SER A 412 -13.57 16.09 15.75
N LYS A 413 -14.37 15.38 16.57
CA LYS A 413 -15.83 15.31 16.41
C LYS A 413 -16.53 16.67 16.64
N LYS A 414 -15.94 17.56 17.42
CA LYS A 414 -16.43 18.94 17.57
C LYS A 414 -16.25 19.76 16.29
N LEU A 415 -15.15 19.55 15.56
CA LEU A 415 -14.84 20.27 14.33
C LEU A 415 -15.53 19.68 13.10
N PHE A 416 -15.64 18.37 13.08
CA PHE A 416 -16.17 17.59 11.94
C PHE A 416 -17.21 16.56 12.43
N PRO A 417 -18.39 17.01 12.87
CA PRO A 417 -19.37 16.14 13.52
C PRO A 417 -19.95 15.04 12.60
N GLU A 418 -19.93 15.27 11.29
CA GLU A 418 -20.44 14.31 10.29
C GLU A 418 -19.37 13.29 9.85
N ASN A 419 -18.07 13.55 10.12
CA ASN A 419 -16.99 12.62 9.77
C ASN A 419 -16.96 11.43 10.74
N LYS A 420 -16.76 10.24 10.19
CA LYS A 420 -16.54 9.02 10.98
C LYS A 420 -15.05 8.76 11.04
N PHE A 421 -14.47 8.91 12.21
CA PHE A 421 -13.05 8.67 12.46
C PHE A 421 -12.84 7.18 12.72
N GLN A 422 -12.50 6.42 11.67
CA GLN A 422 -12.38 4.96 11.75
C GLN A 422 -10.95 4.46 11.49
N VAL A 423 -10.05 5.37 11.13
CA VAL A 423 -8.65 5.06 10.78
C VAL A 423 -7.72 5.66 11.82
N TYR A 424 -6.80 4.85 12.31
CA TYR A 424 -5.72 5.25 13.19
C TYR A 424 -4.36 4.96 12.56
N VAL A 425 -3.48 5.94 12.53
CA VAL A 425 -2.07 5.78 12.17
C VAL A 425 -1.24 6.00 13.43
N PRO A 426 -0.45 5.02 13.87
CA PRO A 426 0.40 5.21 15.04
C PRO A 426 1.47 6.30 14.79
N PRO A 427 1.67 7.25 15.74
CA PRO A 427 2.79 8.19 15.67
C PRO A 427 4.11 7.45 15.49
N SER A 428 4.92 7.89 14.52
CA SER A 428 6.20 7.26 14.15
C SER A 428 6.10 5.77 13.83
N ASN A 429 4.93 5.28 13.44
CA ASN A 429 4.64 3.86 13.23
C ASN A 429 4.86 2.99 14.47
N ILE A 430 4.81 3.55 15.67
CA ILE A 430 5.05 2.84 16.92
C ILE A 430 3.73 2.64 17.68
N LEU A 431 3.40 1.39 17.96
CA LEU A 431 2.22 1.02 18.74
C LEU A 431 2.54 -0.23 19.56
N SER A 432 2.54 -0.10 20.88
CA SER A 432 2.71 -1.25 21.76
C SER A 432 1.41 -2.04 21.94
N GLU A 433 1.51 -3.24 22.50
CA GLU A 433 0.33 -4.05 22.83
C GLU A 433 -0.58 -3.34 23.83
N SER A 434 -0.01 -2.71 24.87
CA SER A 434 -0.77 -1.93 25.85
C SER A 434 -1.39 -0.69 25.20
N GLY A 435 -0.66 -0.02 24.30
CA GLY A 435 -1.15 1.12 23.53
C GLY A 435 -2.31 0.76 22.61
N ARG A 436 -2.22 -0.39 21.92
CA ARG A 436 -3.30 -0.89 21.07
C ARG A 436 -4.57 -1.19 21.90
N LYS A 437 -4.43 -1.80 23.06
CA LYS A 437 -5.56 -2.04 23.97
C LYS A 437 -6.20 -0.74 24.45
N ALA A 438 -5.38 0.23 24.85
CA ALA A 438 -5.86 1.55 25.29
C ALA A 438 -6.59 2.29 24.16
N LEU A 439 -6.06 2.27 22.93
CA LEU A 439 -6.70 2.85 21.76
C LEU A 439 -8.12 2.29 21.54
N LEU A 440 -8.24 0.97 21.44
CA LEU A 440 -9.51 0.31 21.12
C LEU A 440 -10.53 0.37 22.29
N HIS A 441 -10.04 0.50 23.51
CA HIS A 441 -10.89 0.74 24.67
C HIS A 441 -11.39 2.19 24.75
N ALA A 442 -10.56 3.14 24.33
CA ALA A 442 -10.92 4.55 24.30
C ALA A 442 -11.89 4.88 23.17
N ASP A 443 -11.64 4.37 21.97
CA ASP A 443 -12.46 4.61 20.78
C ASP A 443 -12.75 3.29 20.04
N PRO A 444 -13.89 2.63 20.34
CA PRO A 444 -14.30 1.40 19.69
C PRO A 444 -14.80 1.59 18.24
N ASP A 445 -14.92 2.83 17.75
CA ASP A 445 -15.29 3.12 16.37
C ASP A 445 -14.11 2.95 15.41
N ILE A 446 -12.87 2.86 15.90
CA ILE A 446 -11.69 2.53 15.11
C ILE A 446 -11.86 1.13 14.49
N LYS A 447 -11.69 1.05 13.17
CA LYS A 447 -11.78 -0.18 12.37
C LYS A 447 -10.47 -0.53 11.69
N VAL A 448 -9.67 0.48 11.37
CA VAL A 448 -8.44 0.36 10.59
C VAL A 448 -7.27 0.90 11.40
N ILE A 449 -6.19 0.12 11.44
CA ILE A 449 -4.88 0.60 11.87
C ILE A 449 -3.94 0.51 10.67
N ALA A 450 -3.39 1.67 10.26
CA ALA A 450 -2.47 1.79 9.13
C ALA A 450 -1.07 2.17 9.64
N SER A 451 -0.22 1.18 9.87
CA SER A 451 1.18 1.37 10.25
C SER A 451 2.11 1.15 9.05
N THR A 452 3.21 0.44 9.18
CA THR A 452 4.16 0.19 8.10
C THR A 452 4.09 -1.24 7.59
N TYR A 453 4.28 -1.40 6.28
CA TYR A 453 4.44 -2.70 5.65
C TYR A 453 5.82 -3.28 5.94
N LEU A 454 6.85 -2.46 5.80
CA LEU A 454 8.23 -2.87 5.99
C LEU A 454 8.69 -2.64 7.43
N ARG A 455 9.60 -3.47 7.87
CA ARG A 455 10.31 -3.29 9.13
C ARG A 455 11.25 -2.09 9.01
N ASP A 456 11.25 -1.23 10.03
CA ASP A 456 12.23 -0.15 10.12
C ASP A 456 13.62 -0.66 10.52
N ALA A 457 14.66 0.18 10.32
CA ALA A 457 16.03 -0.18 10.63
C ALA A 457 16.24 -0.53 12.12
N ASP A 458 15.47 0.09 13.01
CA ASP A 458 15.56 -0.12 14.46
C ASP A 458 14.69 -1.29 14.94
N GLY A 459 13.79 -1.79 14.09
CA GLY A 459 12.88 -2.91 14.38
C GLY A 459 11.83 -2.61 15.45
N ILE A 460 11.45 -1.32 15.58
CA ILE A 460 10.47 -0.83 16.57
C ILE A 460 9.11 -0.53 15.97
N ALA A 461 9.04 -0.40 14.64
CA ALA A 461 7.79 -0.12 13.96
C ALA A 461 6.78 -1.26 14.18
N TYR A 462 5.51 -0.88 14.27
CA TYR A 462 4.38 -1.81 14.28
C TYR A 462 4.15 -2.31 12.86
N GLU A 463 4.91 -3.34 12.48
CA GLU A 463 4.86 -3.97 11.17
C GLU A 463 3.55 -4.75 10.98
N GLN A 464 2.95 -4.65 9.79
CA GLN A 464 1.66 -5.24 9.50
C GLN A 464 1.66 -6.01 8.17
N GLU A 465 0.67 -6.88 8.00
CA GLU A 465 0.22 -7.46 6.73
C GLU A 465 -1.16 -6.87 6.38
N PHE A 466 -1.57 -6.98 5.11
CA PHE A 466 -2.94 -6.64 4.70
C PHE A 466 -3.88 -7.80 5.10
N GLN A 467 -4.54 -7.67 6.23
CA GLN A 467 -5.40 -8.73 6.79
C GLN A 467 -6.44 -8.20 7.79
N VAL A 468 -7.42 -9.03 8.07
CA VAL A 468 -8.31 -8.86 9.23
C VAL A 468 -7.69 -9.57 10.42
N GLU A 469 -7.44 -8.81 11.50
CA GLU A 469 -6.90 -9.38 12.75
C GLU A 469 -7.96 -10.17 13.52
N ASP A 470 -7.53 -11.02 14.45
CA ASP A 470 -8.42 -11.89 15.26
C ASP A 470 -9.47 -11.10 16.06
N ASP A 471 -9.20 -9.86 16.41
CA ASP A 471 -10.12 -8.98 17.12
C ASP A 471 -11.03 -8.15 16.19
N GLY A 472 -10.92 -8.35 14.88
CA GLY A 472 -11.74 -7.71 13.86
C GLY A 472 -11.22 -6.34 13.41
N ILE A 473 -10.08 -5.88 13.91
CA ILE A 473 -9.37 -4.70 13.37
C ILE A 473 -8.72 -5.08 12.05
N ILE A 474 -8.74 -4.15 11.10
CA ILE A 474 -8.15 -4.36 9.79
C ILE A 474 -6.81 -3.65 9.72
N SER A 475 -5.79 -4.41 9.43
CA SER A 475 -4.44 -3.94 9.19
C SER A 475 -4.27 -3.55 7.73
N THR A 476 -3.94 -2.27 7.49
CA THR A 476 -3.70 -1.71 6.15
C THR A 476 -2.36 -1.00 6.11
N PRO A 477 -1.25 -1.75 6.11
CA PRO A 477 0.08 -1.15 6.19
C PRO A 477 0.37 -0.21 5.02
N ARG A 478 1.22 0.80 5.29
CA ARG A 478 1.70 1.73 4.28
C ARG A 478 3.00 1.22 3.70
N ILE A 479 3.02 1.05 2.37
CA ILE A 479 4.09 0.37 1.62
C ILE A 479 5.29 1.31 1.41
N THR A 480 5.00 2.58 1.07
CA THR A 480 6.01 3.57 0.71
C THR A 480 5.79 4.88 1.44
N SER A 481 6.81 5.73 1.50
CA SER A 481 6.76 7.00 2.23
C SER A 481 7.61 8.11 1.62
N GLY A 482 7.25 9.36 1.94
CA GLY A 482 8.01 10.55 1.59
C GLY A 482 7.91 10.94 0.12
N CYS A 483 8.70 11.93 -0.28
CA CYS A 483 8.66 12.43 -1.65
C CYS A 483 9.74 11.82 -2.56
N ILE A 484 10.77 11.21 -1.99
CA ILE A 484 11.91 10.65 -2.72
C ILE A 484 12.03 9.20 -2.29
N LEU A 485 11.51 8.30 -3.11
CA LEU A 485 11.58 6.87 -2.84
C LEU A 485 12.98 6.35 -3.14
N ASP A 486 13.48 5.48 -2.26
CA ASP A 486 14.70 4.72 -2.48
C ASP A 486 14.44 3.41 -3.25
N ASP A 487 15.53 2.70 -3.57
CA ASP A 487 15.48 1.45 -4.31
C ASP A 487 14.64 0.38 -3.57
N TYR A 488 14.74 0.33 -2.24
CA TYR A 488 14.02 -0.63 -1.40
C TYR A 488 12.50 -0.39 -1.43
N GLN A 489 12.08 0.87 -1.34
CA GLN A 489 10.67 1.25 -1.46
C GLN A 489 10.12 0.99 -2.87
N MET A 490 10.91 1.27 -3.92
CA MET A 490 10.50 1.01 -5.31
C MET A 490 10.33 -0.50 -5.60
N MET A 491 11.26 -1.34 -5.11
CA MET A 491 11.12 -2.79 -5.24
C MET A 491 9.91 -3.32 -4.46
N THR A 492 9.63 -2.76 -3.27
CA THR A 492 8.44 -3.12 -2.48
C THR A 492 7.16 -2.73 -3.22
N ALA A 493 7.09 -1.52 -3.76
CA ALA A 493 5.94 -1.06 -4.53
C ALA A 493 5.68 -1.95 -5.75
N LEU A 494 6.73 -2.32 -6.50
CA LEU A 494 6.62 -3.26 -7.61
C LEU A 494 6.09 -4.63 -7.15
N SER A 495 6.66 -5.16 -6.07
CA SER A 495 6.28 -6.46 -5.50
C SER A 495 4.79 -6.49 -5.13
N GLU A 496 4.33 -5.51 -4.36
CA GLU A 496 2.95 -5.47 -3.88
C GLU A 496 1.94 -5.15 -4.99
N LEU A 497 2.33 -4.36 -5.98
CA LEU A 497 1.50 -4.12 -7.17
C LEU A 497 1.21 -5.42 -7.93
N ASN A 498 2.16 -6.36 -7.96
CA ASN A 498 2.02 -7.63 -8.66
C ASN A 498 1.52 -8.77 -7.77
N PHE A 499 1.65 -8.66 -6.46
CA PHE A 499 1.18 -9.68 -5.52
C PHE A 499 -0.27 -9.45 -5.11
N GLN A 500 -0.61 -8.24 -4.65
CA GLN A 500 -1.93 -7.92 -4.11
C GLN A 500 -2.65 -6.80 -4.88
N PHE A 501 -2.04 -6.27 -5.94
CA PHE A 501 -2.54 -5.13 -6.73
C PHE A 501 -2.95 -3.98 -5.81
N VAL A 502 -2.02 -3.60 -4.94
CA VAL A 502 -2.23 -2.62 -3.88
C VAL A 502 -1.11 -1.60 -3.83
N GLN A 503 -1.47 -0.37 -3.51
CA GLN A 503 -0.57 0.72 -3.25
C GLN A 503 -1.04 1.48 -2.01
N SER A 504 -0.09 1.82 -1.11
CA SER A 504 -0.35 2.61 0.09
C SER A 504 0.86 3.48 0.40
N HIS A 505 0.66 4.79 0.43
CA HIS A 505 1.74 5.78 0.54
C HIS A 505 1.41 6.85 1.58
N PHE A 506 2.43 7.40 2.23
CA PHE A 506 2.24 8.55 3.12
C PHE A 506 3.33 9.61 2.95
N THR A 507 2.94 10.85 3.19
CA THR A 507 3.83 12.00 3.23
C THR A 507 3.49 12.86 4.44
N HIS A 508 4.50 13.65 4.89
CA HIS A 508 4.28 14.65 5.93
C HIS A 508 4.40 16.05 5.31
N PRO A 509 3.59 16.99 5.72
CA PRO A 509 3.76 18.38 5.30
C PRO A 509 5.13 18.96 5.68
N ASP A 510 5.73 18.51 6.78
CA ASP A 510 7.04 18.96 7.27
C ASP A 510 8.25 18.26 6.63
N ASP A 511 8.06 17.27 5.75
CA ASP A 511 9.12 16.73 4.90
C ASP A 511 9.90 17.83 4.16
N THR A 512 9.22 18.94 3.87
CA THR A 512 9.82 20.12 3.21
C THR A 512 10.80 20.92 4.06
N MET A 513 10.97 20.55 5.33
CA MET A 513 11.85 21.20 6.29
C MET A 513 13.01 20.30 6.76
N ASP A 514 12.89 19.01 6.54
CA ASP A 514 13.86 18.02 7.00
C ASP A 514 14.84 17.65 5.86
N ALA A 515 16.13 17.92 6.07
CA ALA A 515 17.18 17.62 5.11
C ALA A 515 17.33 16.11 4.84
N ASP A 516 17.12 15.27 5.86
CA ASP A 516 17.21 13.82 5.72
C ASP A 516 16.06 13.24 4.86
N ARG A 517 14.96 14.01 4.74
CA ARG A 517 13.84 13.71 3.86
C ARG A 517 13.93 14.41 2.49
N GLY A 518 15.04 15.11 2.23
CA GLY A 518 15.35 15.76 0.94
C GLY A 518 14.98 17.23 0.84
N ALA A 519 14.60 17.90 1.92
CA ALA A 519 14.27 19.34 1.92
C ALA A 519 15.41 20.22 1.44
N ASP A 520 16.68 19.80 1.63
CA ASP A 520 17.87 20.50 1.12
C ASP A 520 17.87 20.65 -0.41
N LYS A 521 17.23 19.71 -1.13
CA LYS A 521 17.05 19.71 -2.60
C LYS A 521 15.91 20.65 -3.05
N GLY A 522 15.03 21.05 -2.11
CA GLY A 522 13.91 21.95 -2.31
C GLY A 522 12.65 21.28 -2.85
N TRP A 523 11.49 21.88 -2.55
CA TRP A 523 10.18 21.33 -2.88
C TRP A 523 9.98 21.00 -4.35
N LYS A 524 10.50 21.82 -5.25
CA LYS A 524 10.38 21.57 -6.70
C LYS A 524 11.00 20.22 -7.10
N TYR A 525 12.13 19.86 -6.49
CA TYR A 525 12.74 18.56 -6.73
C TYR A 525 11.93 17.45 -6.06
N MET A 526 11.58 17.61 -4.79
CA MET A 526 10.80 16.62 -4.03
C MET A 526 9.47 16.31 -4.71
N SER A 527 8.71 17.36 -5.08
CA SER A 527 7.42 17.19 -5.76
C SER A 527 7.55 16.52 -7.13
N SER A 528 8.62 16.81 -7.88
CA SER A 528 8.84 16.13 -9.17
C SER A 528 9.17 14.64 -9.00
N ARG A 529 9.89 14.26 -7.93
CA ARG A 529 10.20 12.86 -7.64
C ARG A 529 8.94 12.08 -7.23
N LEU A 530 8.10 12.70 -6.38
CA LEU A 530 6.83 12.09 -6.01
C LEU A 530 5.89 12.00 -7.23
N GLU A 531 5.86 13.01 -8.10
CA GLU A 531 5.05 12.96 -9.32
C GLU A 531 5.52 11.86 -10.28
N GLU A 532 6.82 11.64 -10.43
CA GLU A 532 7.36 10.51 -11.20
C GLU A 532 6.88 9.16 -10.64
N TYR A 533 6.82 9.03 -9.31
CA TYR A 533 6.27 7.83 -8.67
C TYR A 533 4.76 7.68 -8.91
N LEU A 534 3.99 8.76 -8.83
CA LEU A 534 2.56 8.75 -9.14
C LEU A 534 2.31 8.39 -10.62
N ASP A 535 3.08 8.98 -11.54
CA ASP A 535 3.00 8.64 -12.96
C ASP A 535 3.32 7.14 -13.18
N TRP A 536 4.31 6.61 -12.46
CA TRP A 536 4.65 5.17 -12.51
C TRP A 536 3.48 4.30 -12.05
N ILE A 537 2.85 4.58 -10.89
CA ILE A 537 1.71 3.79 -10.38
C ILE A 537 0.57 3.77 -11.41
N TYR A 538 0.10 4.96 -11.82
CA TYR A 538 -1.11 5.07 -12.65
C TYR A 538 -0.89 4.74 -14.13
N THR A 539 0.36 4.62 -14.55
CA THR A 539 0.70 4.04 -15.85
C THR A 539 0.75 2.51 -15.76
N SER A 540 1.28 1.97 -14.67
CA SER A 540 1.43 0.53 -14.46
C SER A 540 0.13 -0.17 -14.12
N ALA A 541 -0.76 0.53 -13.40
CA ALA A 541 -2.06 0.04 -12.95
C ALA A 541 -3.15 1.12 -13.15
N PRO A 542 -3.56 1.38 -14.41
CA PRO A 542 -4.51 2.46 -14.72
C PRO A 542 -5.88 2.26 -14.06
N ASP A 543 -6.25 1.02 -13.79
CA ASP A 543 -7.56 0.64 -13.24
C ASP A 543 -7.51 0.38 -11.71
N ILE A 544 -6.41 0.73 -11.05
CA ILE A 544 -6.33 0.63 -9.58
C ILE A 544 -7.31 1.60 -8.93
N ARG A 545 -8.11 1.12 -7.98
CA ARG A 545 -9.14 1.93 -7.33
C ARG A 545 -8.52 2.90 -6.33
N ASN A 546 -8.74 4.20 -6.52
CA ASN A 546 -8.38 5.21 -5.52
C ASN A 546 -9.39 5.19 -4.37
N VAL A 547 -8.90 4.93 -3.17
CA VAL A 547 -9.71 4.82 -1.95
C VAL A 547 -9.14 5.69 -0.82
N THR A 548 -9.95 5.97 0.19
CA THR A 548 -9.49 6.53 1.47
C THR A 548 -8.94 5.43 2.38
N GLY A 549 -8.43 5.78 3.56
CA GLY A 549 -7.93 4.79 4.53
C GLY A 549 -9.00 3.79 4.98
N SER A 550 -10.24 4.24 5.21
CA SER A 550 -11.36 3.33 5.51
C SER A 550 -11.74 2.49 4.30
N GLY A 551 -11.72 3.08 3.09
CA GLY A 551 -11.94 2.34 1.84
C GLY A 551 -10.87 1.28 1.57
N MET A 552 -9.61 1.52 1.95
CA MET A 552 -8.55 0.50 1.94
C MET A 552 -8.90 -0.64 2.90
N GLY A 553 -9.38 -0.31 4.10
CA GLY A 553 -9.83 -1.31 5.06
C GLY A 553 -10.98 -2.17 4.52
N GLU A 554 -11.98 -1.58 3.87
CA GLU A 554 -13.07 -2.33 3.23
C GLU A 554 -12.56 -3.26 2.12
N ALA A 555 -11.63 -2.79 1.29
CA ALA A 555 -11.03 -3.60 0.24
C ALA A 555 -10.23 -4.79 0.81
N VAL A 556 -9.46 -4.55 1.87
CA VAL A 556 -8.72 -5.61 2.58
C VAL A 556 -9.68 -6.61 3.23
N GLU A 557 -10.75 -6.15 3.90
CA GLU A 557 -11.74 -7.05 4.50
C GLU A 557 -12.41 -7.95 3.46
N GLN A 558 -12.81 -7.39 2.32
CA GLN A 558 -13.42 -8.15 1.23
C GLN A 558 -12.46 -9.20 0.67
N TYR A 559 -11.20 -8.81 0.41
CA TYR A 559 -10.16 -9.71 -0.08
C TYR A 559 -9.80 -10.80 0.95
N ASP A 560 -9.60 -10.44 2.20
CA ASP A 560 -9.14 -11.37 3.24
C ASP A 560 -10.19 -12.43 3.56
N ARG A 561 -11.47 -12.05 3.62
CA ARG A 561 -12.60 -12.98 3.86
C ARG A 561 -12.93 -13.89 2.68
N LEU A 562 -12.57 -13.48 1.44
CA LEU A 562 -12.92 -14.20 0.23
C LEU A 562 -12.39 -15.64 0.26
N THR A 563 -13.25 -16.60 -0.05
CA THR A 563 -12.90 -18.01 -0.27
C THR A 563 -13.23 -18.40 -1.71
N ILE A 564 -12.41 -19.26 -2.33
CA ILE A 564 -12.51 -19.54 -3.77
C ILE A 564 -12.39 -21.03 -3.99
N GLN A 565 -13.38 -21.59 -4.67
CA GLN A 565 -13.25 -22.92 -5.28
C GLN A 565 -12.97 -22.72 -6.77
N ARG A 566 -11.85 -23.25 -7.25
CA ARG A 566 -11.44 -23.20 -8.66
C ARG A 566 -11.62 -24.56 -9.30
N GLU A 567 -12.11 -24.59 -10.53
CA GLU A 567 -12.26 -25.77 -11.34
C GLU A 567 -11.81 -25.48 -12.78
N THR A 568 -10.87 -26.26 -13.29
CA THR A 568 -10.48 -26.23 -14.70
C THR A 568 -11.36 -27.19 -15.47
N THR A 569 -11.99 -26.72 -16.56
CA THR A 569 -12.89 -27.46 -17.42
C THR A 569 -12.40 -27.41 -18.86
N ASP A 570 -13.00 -28.23 -19.75
CA ASP A 570 -12.69 -28.18 -21.19
C ASP A 570 -13.02 -26.82 -21.83
N GLU A 571 -13.88 -26.00 -21.21
CA GLU A 571 -14.29 -24.69 -21.73
C GLU A 571 -13.46 -23.54 -21.14
N GLY A 572 -12.75 -23.76 -20.01
CA GLY A 572 -11.98 -22.74 -19.33
C GLY A 572 -11.93 -22.90 -17.82
N ILE A 573 -11.81 -21.78 -17.10
CA ILE A 573 -11.68 -21.75 -15.64
C ILE A 573 -12.98 -21.26 -15.02
N LYS A 574 -13.54 -22.07 -14.13
CA LYS A 574 -14.69 -21.72 -13.30
C LYS A 574 -14.25 -21.36 -11.90
N LEU A 575 -14.73 -20.23 -11.38
CA LEU A 575 -14.55 -19.81 -10.00
C LEU A 575 -15.91 -19.82 -9.31
N HIS A 576 -15.96 -20.39 -8.11
CA HIS A 576 -17.09 -20.26 -7.20
C HIS A 576 -16.62 -19.53 -5.94
N LEU A 577 -17.19 -18.34 -5.69
CA LEU A 577 -16.76 -17.39 -4.67
C LEU A 577 -17.64 -17.51 -3.43
N GLY A 578 -17.02 -17.88 -2.30
CA GLY A 578 -17.65 -17.83 -0.99
C GLY A 578 -17.16 -16.65 -0.17
N SER A 579 -17.90 -16.28 0.87
CA SER A 579 -17.71 -15.04 1.62
C SER A 579 -17.64 -13.82 0.69
N PHE A 580 -18.40 -13.86 -0.40
CA PHE A 580 -18.44 -12.84 -1.43
C PHE A 580 -19.44 -11.74 -1.05
N SER A 581 -19.09 -10.48 -1.25
CA SER A 581 -19.86 -9.30 -0.86
C SER A 581 -20.45 -8.49 -2.03
N GLY A 582 -20.46 -9.08 -3.23
CA GLY A 582 -21.02 -8.45 -4.44
C GLY A 582 -19.99 -7.97 -5.45
N GLU A 583 -18.71 -7.80 -5.05
CA GLU A 583 -17.61 -7.48 -5.94
C GLU A 583 -16.31 -8.12 -5.44
N ALA A 584 -15.46 -8.62 -6.34
CA ALA A 584 -14.11 -9.06 -6.04
C ALA A 584 -13.20 -8.86 -7.25
N SER A 585 -11.94 -8.49 -7.00
CA SER A 585 -10.95 -8.25 -8.04
C SER A 585 -9.93 -9.38 -8.11
N PHE A 586 -9.49 -9.71 -9.34
CA PHE A 586 -8.51 -10.76 -9.61
C PHE A 586 -7.50 -10.28 -10.64
N LEU A 587 -6.25 -10.66 -10.48
CA LEU A 587 -5.31 -10.66 -11.60
C LEU A 587 -5.43 -11.99 -12.35
N VAL A 588 -5.49 -11.88 -13.68
CA VAL A 588 -5.53 -13.01 -14.61
C VAL A 588 -4.30 -12.91 -15.49
N ARG A 589 -3.39 -13.88 -15.38
CA ARG A 589 -2.22 -14.00 -16.24
C ARG A 589 -2.48 -15.08 -17.29
N VAL A 590 -2.36 -14.73 -18.56
CA VAL A 590 -2.54 -15.65 -19.69
C VAL A 590 -1.16 -15.99 -20.26
N ASN A 591 -0.57 -17.09 -19.80
CA ASN A 591 0.76 -17.56 -20.25
C ASN A 591 0.68 -18.27 -21.59
N ASN A 592 -0.44 -18.94 -21.87
CA ASN A 592 -0.70 -19.65 -23.13
C ASN A 592 -2.18 -19.56 -23.49
N GLY A 593 -2.50 -19.50 -24.78
CA GLY A 593 -3.88 -19.36 -25.25
C GLY A 593 -4.40 -17.93 -25.20
N ASN A 594 -5.72 -17.77 -25.13
CA ASN A 594 -6.40 -16.49 -25.02
C ASN A 594 -7.73 -16.62 -24.30
N VAL A 595 -8.15 -15.58 -23.59
CA VAL A 595 -9.50 -15.48 -23.02
C VAL A 595 -10.44 -14.97 -24.10
N THR A 596 -11.54 -15.68 -24.33
CA THR A 596 -12.53 -15.34 -25.37
C THR A 596 -13.75 -14.62 -24.80
N LYS A 597 -14.13 -14.93 -23.56
CA LYS A 597 -15.29 -14.39 -22.88
C LYS A 597 -15.15 -14.57 -21.37
N VAL A 598 -15.83 -13.73 -20.61
CA VAL A 598 -16.05 -13.91 -19.17
C VAL A 598 -17.56 -13.78 -18.90
N ASP A 599 -18.12 -14.67 -18.07
CA ASP A 599 -19.44 -14.55 -17.48
C ASP A 599 -19.29 -14.37 -15.96
N GLY A 600 -20.14 -13.53 -15.34
CA GLY A 600 -20.09 -13.20 -13.91
C GLY A 600 -19.04 -12.12 -13.55
N GLY A 601 -18.63 -11.31 -14.53
CA GLY A 601 -17.69 -10.21 -14.32
C GLY A 601 -17.21 -9.56 -15.61
N THR A 602 -16.30 -8.61 -15.47
CA THR A 602 -15.62 -7.90 -16.58
C THR A 602 -14.13 -8.16 -16.54
N LEU A 603 -13.50 -8.24 -17.70
CA LEU A 603 -12.07 -8.48 -17.86
C LEU A 603 -11.43 -7.36 -18.68
N GLU A 604 -10.45 -6.69 -18.14
CA GLU A 604 -9.74 -5.57 -18.76
C GLU A 604 -8.25 -5.87 -18.86
N LEU A 605 -7.63 -5.59 -20.02
CA LEU A 605 -6.18 -5.75 -20.20
C LEU A 605 -5.46 -4.64 -19.45
N VAL A 606 -4.58 -4.99 -18.51
CA VAL A 606 -3.74 -4.04 -17.79
C VAL A 606 -2.41 -3.83 -18.54
N SER A 607 -1.66 -4.90 -18.77
CA SER A 607 -0.38 -4.84 -19.51
C SER A 607 0.03 -6.23 -19.99
N GLY A 608 0.68 -6.30 -21.15
CA GLY A 608 1.23 -7.56 -21.67
C GLY A 608 0.20 -8.68 -21.76
N ASN A 609 0.33 -9.67 -20.90
CA ASN A 609 -0.59 -10.81 -20.74
C ASN A 609 -1.35 -10.82 -19.40
N ILE A 610 -1.37 -9.68 -18.70
CA ILE A 610 -1.98 -9.51 -17.39
C ILE A 610 -3.28 -8.70 -17.55
N TYR A 611 -4.36 -9.25 -17.03
CA TYR A 611 -5.69 -8.66 -17.03
C TYR A 611 -6.18 -8.45 -15.60
N LEU A 612 -7.04 -7.45 -15.40
CA LEU A 612 -7.84 -7.26 -14.20
C LEU A 612 -9.24 -7.81 -14.47
N LEU A 613 -9.65 -8.79 -13.69
CA LEU A 613 -11.02 -9.30 -13.67
C LEU A 613 -11.73 -8.69 -12.45
N THR A 614 -12.86 -8.05 -12.71
CA THR A 614 -13.80 -7.61 -11.67
C THR A 614 -15.01 -8.53 -11.71
N ALA A 615 -15.13 -9.42 -10.73
CA ALA A 615 -16.26 -10.31 -10.55
C ALA A 615 -17.43 -9.55 -9.91
N ASP A 616 -18.63 -9.67 -10.48
CA ASP A 616 -19.89 -9.12 -9.99
C ASP A 616 -20.93 -10.20 -9.66
N ASP A 617 -20.56 -11.48 -9.82
CA ASP A 617 -21.33 -12.66 -9.42
C ASP A 617 -20.43 -13.62 -8.63
N ALA A 618 -21.04 -14.42 -7.78
CA ALA A 618 -20.35 -15.47 -7.02
C ALA A 618 -19.87 -16.64 -7.91
N ASP A 619 -20.48 -16.82 -9.08
CA ASP A 619 -20.09 -17.81 -10.08
C ASP A 619 -19.49 -17.09 -11.29
N VAL A 620 -18.20 -17.26 -11.51
CA VAL A 620 -17.46 -16.66 -12.64
C VAL A 620 -16.97 -17.77 -13.57
N MET A 621 -17.15 -17.56 -14.89
CA MET A 621 -16.60 -18.46 -15.91
C MET A 621 -15.70 -17.68 -16.87
N ILE A 622 -14.45 -18.07 -16.96
CA ILE A 622 -13.44 -17.54 -17.87
C ILE A 622 -13.27 -18.54 -19.01
N TYR A 623 -13.81 -18.21 -20.20
CA TYR A 623 -13.74 -19.08 -21.38
C TYR A 623 -12.40 -18.90 -22.09
N LEU A 624 -11.74 -20.02 -22.36
CA LEU A 624 -10.47 -20.06 -23.07
C LEU A 624 -10.68 -20.45 -24.54
N GLY A 625 -9.95 -19.81 -25.44
CA GLY A 625 -9.92 -20.19 -26.85
C GLY A 625 -8.85 -21.25 -27.13
N GLU A 626 -9.05 -22.02 -28.21
CA GLU A 626 -8.01 -22.94 -28.68
C GLU A 626 -6.75 -22.18 -29.03
N THR A 627 -5.60 -22.73 -28.65
CA THR A 627 -4.28 -22.23 -29.07
C THR A 627 -4.17 -22.40 -30.59
N THR A 628 -4.08 -21.30 -31.33
CA THR A 628 -3.92 -21.32 -32.80
C THR A 628 -2.49 -21.64 -33.20
#